data_1b8dc3b4a86170950ab207b32f2dd1b2
#
_entry.id   1b8dc3b4a86170950ab207b32f2dd1b2
#
_cell.length_a   1.000
_cell.length_b   1.000
_cell.length_c   1.000
_cell.angle_alpha   90.00
_cell.angle_beta   90.00
_cell.angle_gamma   90.00
#
_symmetry.space_group_name_H-M   'P 1'
#
loop_
_entity.id
_entity.type
_entity.pdbx_description
1 polymer ?
#
loop_
_entity_poly.entity_id
_entity_poly.type
_entity_poly.pdbx_seq_one_letter_code
_entity_poly.pdbx_strand_id
1 'polypeptide(L)'
;MKKKYHKAGAILIRFGLLAVLGCGAIMSPAGIAAAQEAKLTVRGSGLPVPRFVSLKFNEANLRAGPGSEYPVLWQYRQAGFPLLVDAEFGVWRKVRDADGTTGWMHGAGLSLRRMAFIHNGMAKLYQRDNKQSGVVAVAEKNALLELESCPKNWCRVATDNVKGWVERSAVWGVLDGESLK
;
A
#
# COMPACT_ATOMS: atom_id res chain seq x y z
N MET A 1 16.46 -3.99 1.41
CA MET A 1 17.17 -2.84 0.80
C MET A 1 16.38 -2.31 -0.38
N LYS A 2 16.13 -0.99 -0.43
CA LYS A 2 15.40 -0.30 -1.50
C LYS A 2 16.40 0.35 -2.46
N LYS A 3 16.28 0.15 -3.78
CA LYS A 3 17.10 0.83 -4.78
C LYS A 3 16.25 1.93 -5.44
N LYS A 4 16.68 3.18 -5.33
CA LYS A 4 15.95 4.37 -5.82
C LYS A 4 16.28 4.61 -7.31
N TYR A 5 15.26 4.80 -8.14
CA TYR A 5 15.41 5.25 -9.51
C TYR A 5 15.07 6.76 -9.59
N HIS A 6 15.89 7.55 -10.28
CA HIS A 6 15.75 9.00 -10.36
C HIS A 6 14.53 9.41 -11.18
N LYS A 7 13.88 10.51 -10.76
CA LYS A 7 12.76 11.14 -11.49
C LYS A 7 13.26 11.78 -12.78
N ALA A 8 12.62 11.48 -13.91
CA ALA A 8 12.72 12.25 -15.12
C ALA A 8 11.93 13.58 -14.95
N GLY A 9 12.56 14.70 -15.34
CA GLY A 9 12.04 16.04 -15.10
C GLY A 9 10.78 16.36 -15.90
N ALA A 10 9.90 17.16 -15.30
CA ALA A 10 8.69 17.69 -15.93
C ALA A 10 9.05 18.86 -16.88
N ILE A 11 8.57 18.79 -18.13
CA ILE A 11 8.66 19.86 -19.12
C ILE A 11 7.42 20.74 -18.98
N LEU A 12 7.63 22.02 -18.66
CA LEU A 12 6.58 23.06 -18.62
C LEU A 12 6.38 23.62 -20.03
N ILE A 13 5.22 23.38 -20.63
CA ILE A 13 4.79 24.03 -21.88
C ILE A 13 3.90 25.23 -21.52
N ARG A 14 4.38 26.43 -21.83
CA ARG A 14 3.61 27.70 -21.75
C ARG A 14 2.80 27.87 -23.03
N PHE A 15 1.48 27.96 -22.93
CA PHE A 15 0.60 28.41 -24.01
C PHE A 15 0.37 29.94 -23.91
N GLY A 16 0.68 30.63 -24.99
CA GLY A 16 0.40 32.06 -25.15
C GLY A 16 -1.05 32.31 -25.52
N LEU A 17 -1.59 33.37 -24.94
CA LEU A 17 -2.95 33.87 -25.17
C LEU A 17 -2.99 34.77 -26.41
N LEU A 18 -3.77 34.42 -27.42
CA LEU A 18 -4.15 35.29 -28.54
C LEU A 18 -5.63 35.67 -28.43
N ALA A 19 -5.86 36.95 -28.26
CA ALA A 19 -7.22 37.50 -28.27
C ALA A 19 -7.64 37.83 -29.71
N VAL A 20 -8.80 37.35 -30.15
CA VAL A 20 -9.48 37.81 -31.40
C VAL A 20 -10.90 38.27 -31.05
N LEU A 21 -11.15 39.54 -31.28
CA LEU A 21 -12.48 40.16 -31.31
C LEU A 21 -13.19 39.81 -32.62
N GLY A 22 -14.47 39.47 -32.59
CA GLY A 22 -15.29 39.50 -33.79
C GLY A 22 -16.66 38.86 -33.73
N CYS A 23 -17.68 39.72 -33.72
CA CYS A 23 -18.98 39.59 -34.37
C CYS A 23 -20.02 38.57 -33.83
N GLY A 24 -21.14 39.08 -33.37
CA GLY A 24 -22.30 38.35 -32.85
C GLY A 24 -23.08 37.58 -33.90
N ALA A 25 -23.50 36.40 -33.50
CA ALA A 25 -24.60 35.66 -34.08
C ALA A 25 -25.39 35.01 -32.94
N ILE A 26 -26.67 35.32 -32.86
CA ILE A 26 -27.61 34.74 -31.88
C ILE A 26 -27.82 33.27 -32.30
N MET A 27 -27.23 32.33 -31.62
CA MET A 27 -27.52 30.91 -31.75
C MET A 27 -28.37 30.43 -30.57
N SER A 28 -29.53 29.84 -30.88
CA SER A 28 -30.41 29.15 -29.94
C SER A 28 -29.65 28.13 -29.07
N PRO A 29 -30.02 27.94 -27.80
CA PRO A 29 -29.36 26.92 -26.98
C PRO A 29 -29.81 25.53 -27.47
N ALA A 30 -28.98 24.90 -28.26
CA ALA A 30 -29.06 23.46 -28.46
C ALA A 30 -28.76 22.81 -27.11
N GLY A 31 -29.71 22.04 -26.60
CA GLY A 31 -29.58 21.33 -25.33
C GLY A 31 -28.27 20.53 -25.30
N ILE A 32 -27.39 20.89 -24.38
CA ILE A 32 -26.20 20.10 -24.05
C ILE A 32 -26.75 18.85 -23.38
N ALA A 33 -26.89 17.76 -24.15
CA ALA A 33 -27.04 16.43 -23.59
C ALA A 33 -25.80 16.19 -22.72
N ALA A 34 -25.98 16.22 -21.40
CA ALA A 34 -24.93 15.83 -20.46
C ALA A 34 -24.55 14.39 -20.81
N ALA A 35 -23.41 14.25 -21.47
CA ALA A 35 -22.80 12.95 -21.64
C ALA A 35 -22.54 12.41 -20.23
N GLN A 36 -23.35 11.46 -19.80
CA GLN A 36 -23.12 10.70 -18.59
C GLN A 36 -21.79 9.99 -18.80
N GLU A 37 -20.71 10.47 -18.18
CA GLU A 37 -19.44 9.75 -18.13
C GLU A 37 -19.73 8.38 -17.55
N ALA A 38 -19.73 7.37 -18.42
CA ALA A 38 -19.79 5.99 -17.99
C ALA A 38 -18.56 5.75 -17.11
N LYS A 39 -18.74 5.79 -15.79
CA LYS A 39 -17.72 5.44 -14.82
C LYS A 39 -17.31 4.01 -15.10
N LEU A 40 -16.22 3.85 -15.84
CA LEU A 40 -15.66 2.54 -16.16
C LEU A 40 -15.22 1.90 -14.84
N THR A 41 -16.07 1.07 -14.27
CA THR A 41 -15.77 0.35 -13.03
C THR A 41 -14.84 -0.80 -13.40
N VAL A 42 -13.53 -0.54 -13.36
CA VAL A 42 -12.54 -1.61 -13.57
C VAL A 42 -12.63 -2.54 -12.36
N ARG A 43 -13.07 -3.78 -12.61
CA ARG A 43 -13.19 -4.80 -11.57
C ARG A 43 -11.80 -5.09 -10.98
N GLY A 44 -11.66 -4.92 -9.67
CA GLY A 44 -10.51 -5.35 -8.89
C GLY A 44 -10.64 -6.80 -8.41
N SER A 45 -9.99 -7.13 -7.30
CA SER A 45 -10.05 -8.46 -6.68
C SER A 45 -11.40 -8.78 -6.00
N GLY A 46 -12.25 -7.80 -5.79
CA GLY A 46 -13.46 -7.92 -4.98
C GLY A 46 -13.19 -7.85 -3.46
N LEU A 47 -11.94 -7.76 -3.06
CA LEU A 47 -11.57 -7.64 -1.65
C LEU A 47 -11.67 -6.16 -1.19
N PRO A 48 -11.99 -5.91 0.09
CA PRO A 48 -12.07 -4.56 0.63
C PRO A 48 -10.73 -3.84 0.56
N VAL A 49 -10.78 -2.51 0.42
CA VAL A 49 -9.65 -1.60 0.56
C VAL A 49 -10.03 -0.52 1.59
N PRO A 50 -9.10 -0.03 2.43
CA PRO A 50 -7.70 -0.46 2.51
C PRO A 50 -7.55 -1.85 3.13
N ARG A 51 -6.48 -2.57 2.77
CA ARG A 51 -6.11 -3.83 3.41
C ARG A 51 -4.61 -4.07 3.33
N PHE A 52 -4.07 -4.80 4.29
CA PHE A 52 -2.69 -5.27 4.21
C PHE A 52 -2.55 -6.54 3.39
N VAL A 53 -1.47 -6.60 2.64
CA VAL A 53 -0.97 -7.75 1.88
C VAL A 53 0.51 -7.89 2.15
N SER A 54 1.12 -8.99 1.72
CA SER A 54 2.57 -9.16 1.78
C SER A 54 3.15 -9.51 0.40
N LEU A 55 4.42 -9.22 0.21
CA LEU A 55 5.13 -9.66 -1.00
C LEU A 55 5.20 -11.18 -1.05
N LYS A 56 4.85 -11.75 -2.19
CA LYS A 56 4.87 -13.19 -2.42
C LYS A 56 6.29 -13.70 -2.72
N PHE A 57 7.09 -12.89 -3.39
CA PHE A 57 8.42 -13.23 -3.88
C PHE A 57 9.48 -12.29 -3.31
N ASN A 58 10.74 -12.72 -3.39
CA ASN A 58 11.87 -11.90 -2.95
C ASN A 58 12.12 -10.66 -3.80
N GLU A 59 11.58 -10.61 -5.02
CA GLU A 59 11.67 -9.44 -5.89
C GLU A 59 10.29 -9.01 -6.37
N ALA A 60 9.99 -7.72 -6.24
CA ALA A 60 8.78 -7.11 -6.75
C ALA A 60 9.02 -5.65 -7.13
N ASN A 61 8.53 -5.28 -8.31
CA ASN A 61 8.65 -3.92 -8.83
C ASN A 61 7.44 -3.08 -8.43
N LEU A 62 7.71 -1.91 -7.86
CA LEU A 62 6.74 -0.84 -7.67
C LEU A 62 6.83 0.11 -8.86
N ARG A 63 5.72 0.33 -9.56
CA ARG A 63 5.64 1.15 -10.77
C ARG A 63 4.88 2.45 -10.55
N ALA A 64 5.10 3.42 -11.44
CA ALA A 64 4.43 4.72 -11.39
C ALA A 64 2.93 4.64 -11.72
N GLY A 65 2.50 3.61 -12.45
CA GLY A 65 1.12 3.43 -12.89
C GLY A 65 0.70 1.96 -13.00
N PRO A 66 -0.60 1.71 -13.24
CA PRO A 66 -1.19 0.37 -13.29
C PRO A 66 -0.98 -0.30 -14.67
N GLY A 67 0.25 -0.60 -15.01
CA GLY A 67 0.64 -1.25 -16.27
C GLY A 67 2.12 -1.62 -16.29
N SER A 68 2.49 -2.59 -17.11
CA SER A 68 3.90 -3.00 -17.29
C SER A 68 4.73 -1.96 -18.02
N GLU A 69 4.09 -1.10 -18.81
CA GLU A 69 4.67 0.02 -19.56
C GLU A 69 5.12 1.18 -18.66
N TYR A 70 4.57 1.28 -17.44
CA TYR A 70 4.96 2.34 -16.51
C TYR A 70 6.35 2.08 -15.91
N PRO A 71 7.15 3.14 -15.72
CA PRO A 71 8.49 3.02 -15.18
C PRO A 71 8.48 2.43 -13.76
N VAL A 72 9.52 1.65 -13.46
CA VAL A 72 9.77 1.12 -12.12
C VAL A 72 10.33 2.24 -11.25
N LEU A 73 9.64 2.53 -10.14
CA LEU A 73 10.05 3.51 -9.12
C LEU A 73 10.97 2.88 -8.07
N TRP A 74 10.63 1.63 -7.65
CA TRP A 74 11.34 0.88 -6.61
C TRP A 74 11.33 -0.61 -6.92
N GLN A 75 12.33 -1.32 -6.42
CA GLN A 75 12.35 -2.76 -6.36
C GLN A 75 12.47 -3.20 -4.90
N TYR A 76 11.46 -3.93 -4.41
CA TYR A 76 11.50 -4.58 -3.11
C TYR A 76 12.19 -5.94 -3.26
N ARG A 77 12.97 -6.33 -2.23
CA ARG A 77 13.76 -7.57 -2.26
C ARG A 77 13.58 -8.41 -1.00
N GLN A 78 12.35 -8.54 -0.53
CA GLN A 78 12.07 -9.31 0.69
C GLN A 78 10.67 -9.90 0.61
N ALA A 79 10.54 -11.22 0.43
CA ALA A 79 9.27 -11.91 0.56
C ALA A 79 8.67 -11.65 1.95
N GLY A 80 7.34 -11.62 2.03
CA GLY A 80 6.64 -11.32 3.28
C GLY A 80 6.59 -9.83 3.65
N PHE A 81 7.29 -8.92 2.95
CA PHE A 81 7.26 -7.50 3.27
C PHE A 81 5.81 -6.97 3.19
N PRO A 82 5.26 -6.38 4.28
CA PRO A 82 3.88 -5.92 4.32
C PRO A 82 3.70 -4.61 3.57
N LEU A 83 2.62 -4.52 2.81
CA LEU A 83 2.20 -3.35 2.06
C LEU A 83 0.72 -3.11 2.28
N LEU A 84 0.32 -1.84 2.34
CA LEU A 84 -1.09 -1.45 2.39
C LEU A 84 -1.61 -1.22 0.97
N VAL A 85 -2.67 -1.93 0.59
CA VAL A 85 -3.41 -1.69 -0.67
C VAL A 85 -4.43 -0.60 -0.42
N ASP A 86 -4.27 0.54 -1.08
CA ASP A 86 -5.18 1.68 -0.97
C ASP A 86 -6.24 1.69 -2.10
N ALA A 87 -5.93 1.11 -3.27
CA ALA A 87 -6.83 1.04 -4.43
C ALA A 87 -6.47 -0.12 -5.36
N GLU A 88 -7.39 -0.43 -6.28
CA GLU A 88 -7.21 -1.46 -7.30
C GLU A 88 -7.60 -0.96 -8.69
N PHE A 89 -6.89 -1.44 -9.70
CA PHE A 89 -7.22 -1.25 -11.12
C PHE A 89 -6.92 -2.54 -11.89
N GLY A 90 -7.96 -3.29 -12.26
CA GLY A 90 -7.81 -4.61 -12.88
C GLY A 90 -6.95 -5.54 -12.02
N VAL A 91 -5.85 -5.99 -12.58
CA VAL A 91 -4.86 -6.85 -11.90
C VAL A 91 -3.83 -6.07 -11.07
N TRP A 92 -3.86 -4.75 -11.10
CA TRP A 92 -2.92 -3.88 -10.41
C TRP A 92 -3.46 -3.43 -9.06
N ARG A 93 -2.55 -3.29 -8.09
CA ARG A 93 -2.82 -2.82 -6.73
C ARG A 93 -2.00 -1.57 -6.46
N LYS A 94 -2.67 -0.46 -6.10
CA LYS A 94 -1.98 0.71 -5.59
C LYS A 94 -1.59 0.41 -4.16
N VAL A 95 -0.29 0.38 -3.91
CA VAL A 95 0.24 0.01 -2.60
C VAL A 95 1.02 1.16 -1.97
N ARG A 96 1.10 1.14 -0.64
CA ARG A 96 1.86 2.07 0.17
C ARG A 96 2.66 1.30 1.22
N ASP A 97 3.91 1.70 1.41
CA ASP A 97 4.75 1.16 2.50
C ASP A 97 4.71 2.05 3.76
N ALA A 98 5.40 1.62 4.81
CA ALA A 98 5.45 2.34 6.10
C ALA A 98 6.11 3.73 6.02
N ASP A 99 6.98 3.95 5.03
CA ASP A 99 7.64 5.24 4.80
C ASP A 99 6.79 6.19 3.92
N GLY A 100 5.57 5.76 3.55
CA GLY A 100 4.66 6.52 2.70
C GLY A 100 4.97 6.42 1.20
N THR A 101 5.92 5.58 0.76
CA THR A 101 6.19 5.34 -0.65
C THR A 101 5.00 4.67 -1.31
N THR A 102 4.46 5.27 -2.38
CA THR A 102 3.29 4.76 -3.10
C THR A 102 3.62 4.39 -4.53
N GLY A 103 2.87 3.44 -5.07
CA GLY A 103 2.96 3.04 -6.47
C GLY A 103 2.08 1.83 -6.75
N TRP A 104 2.28 1.21 -7.92
CA TRP A 104 1.46 0.11 -8.40
C TRP A 104 2.26 -1.19 -8.48
N MET A 105 1.66 -2.26 -8.03
CA MET A 105 2.20 -3.62 -8.13
C MET A 105 1.18 -4.55 -8.78
N HIS A 106 1.68 -5.53 -9.53
CA HIS A 106 0.83 -6.59 -10.06
C HIS A 106 0.36 -7.51 -8.93
N GLY A 107 -0.95 -7.80 -8.89
CA GLY A 107 -1.56 -8.58 -7.80
C GLY A 107 -1.00 -9.99 -7.64
N ALA A 108 -0.51 -10.62 -8.73
CA ALA A 108 0.12 -11.93 -8.68
C ALA A 108 1.41 -11.95 -7.84
N GLY A 109 2.07 -10.80 -7.65
CA GLY A 109 3.25 -10.63 -6.79
C GLY A 109 2.90 -10.44 -5.32
N LEU A 110 1.62 -10.39 -4.98
CA LEU A 110 1.11 -10.14 -3.64
C LEU A 110 0.42 -11.38 -3.07
N SER A 111 0.45 -11.50 -1.75
CA SER A 111 -0.14 -12.58 -0.96
C SER A 111 -1.05 -11.99 0.11
N LEU A 112 -2.11 -12.70 0.46
CA LEU A 112 -2.97 -12.37 1.60
C LEU A 112 -2.39 -12.85 2.94
N ARG A 113 -1.22 -13.51 2.93
CA ARG A 113 -0.53 -13.87 4.17
C ARG A 113 -0.28 -12.62 4.99
N ARG A 114 -0.73 -12.65 6.23
CA ARG A 114 -0.64 -11.48 7.10
C ARG A 114 0.75 -11.41 7.73
N MET A 115 1.47 -10.40 7.33
CA MET A 115 2.81 -10.14 7.83
C MET A 115 2.86 -8.73 8.42
N ALA A 116 3.77 -8.54 9.36
CA ALA A 116 4.10 -7.23 9.92
C ALA A 116 5.61 -7.12 10.12
N PHE A 117 6.09 -5.91 10.32
CA PHE A 117 7.44 -5.71 10.83
C PHE A 117 7.43 -4.69 11.98
N ILE A 118 8.46 -4.76 12.82
CA ILE A 118 8.65 -3.79 13.90
C ILE A 118 9.00 -2.44 13.27
N HIS A 119 8.11 -1.45 13.47
CA HIS A 119 8.25 -0.15 12.82
C HIS A 119 9.05 0.84 13.68
N ASN A 120 8.79 0.89 14.98
CA ASN A 120 9.34 1.88 15.89
C ASN A 120 10.40 1.28 16.83
N GLY A 121 11.68 1.32 16.40
CA GLY A 121 12.77 0.88 17.25
C GLY A 121 12.79 -0.62 17.53
N MET A 122 13.07 -1.01 18.78
CA MET A 122 12.99 -2.39 19.24
C MET A 122 11.67 -2.63 19.98
N ALA A 123 11.11 -3.83 19.88
CA ALA A 123 9.90 -4.22 20.58
C ALA A 123 10.10 -5.53 21.36
N LYS A 124 9.57 -5.57 22.58
CA LYS A 124 9.54 -6.80 23.37
C LYS A 124 8.38 -7.68 22.93
N LEU A 125 8.64 -8.96 22.78
CA LEU A 125 7.63 -9.99 22.61
C LEU A 125 7.35 -10.62 23.96
N TYR A 126 6.08 -10.70 24.34
CA TYR A 126 5.64 -11.18 25.65
C TYR A 126 4.96 -12.55 25.55
N GLN A 127 4.95 -13.30 26.66
CA GLN A 127 4.25 -14.58 26.72
C GLN A 127 2.73 -14.46 26.58
N ARG A 128 2.16 -13.33 27.06
CA ARG A 128 0.74 -13.00 27.02
C ARG A 128 0.55 -11.56 26.53
N ASP A 129 -0.67 -11.20 26.24
CA ASP A 129 -1.12 -9.88 25.80
C ASP A 129 -1.13 -8.82 26.92
N ASN A 130 -0.08 -8.81 27.74
CA ASN A 130 0.15 -7.82 28.78
C ASN A 130 1.65 -7.66 29.08
N LYS A 131 2.05 -6.47 29.57
CA LYS A 131 3.45 -6.12 29.91
C LYS A 131 3.98 -6.79 31.18
N GLN A 132 3.12 -7.34 32.03
CA GLN A 132 3.49 -7.99 33.28
C GLN A 132 3.90 -9.46 33.05
N SER A 133 3.58 -10.02 31.88
CA SER A 133 4.03 -11.35 31.53
C SER A 133 5.52 -11.38 31.16
N GLY A 134 6.11 -12.55 31.22
CA GLY A 134 7.52 -12.73 30.85
C GLY A 134 7.81 -12.31 29.41
N VAL A 135 8.99 -11.76 29.17
CA VAL A 135 9.49 -11.45 27.83
C VAL A 135 10.10 -12.73 27.24
N VAL A 136 9.66 -13.11 26.05
CA VAL A 136 10.17 -14.28 25.32
C VAL A 136 11.26 -13.95 24.33
N ALA A 137 11.22 -12.72 23.77
CA ALA A 137 12.23 -12.21 22.85
C ALA A 137 12.18 -10.70 22.75
N VAL A 138 13.22 -10.13 22.14
CA VAL A 138 13.24 -8.73 21.69
C VAL A 138 13.41 -8.74 20.18
N ALA A 139 12.51 -8.08 19.48
CA ALA A 139 12.57 -7.93 18.02
C ALA A 139 13.12 -6.56 17.67
N GLU A 140 14.07 -6.52 16.77
CA GLU A 140 14.69 -5.28 16.29
C GLU A 140 13.80 -4.57 15.26
N LYS A 141 14.11 -3.31 15.00
CA LYS A 141 13.47 -2.54 13.91
C LYS A 141 13.59 -3.30 12.58
N ASN A 142 12.51 -3.35 11.83
CA ASN A 142 12.35 -4.07 10.56
C ASN A 142 12.37 -5.62 10.67
N ALA A 143 12.39 -6.18 11.89
CA ALA A 143 12.19 -7.61 12.06
C ALA A 143 10.82 -8.01 11.50
N LEU A 144 10.79 -8.95 10.56
CA LEU A 144 9.59 -9.44 9.89
C LEU A 144 8.93 -10.52 10.74
N LEU A 145 7.63 -10.40 10.95
CA LEU A 145 6.82 -11.25 11.81
C LEU A 145 5.56 -11.69 11.06
N GLU A 146 5.16 -12.93 11.23
CA GLU A 146 3.85 -13.39 10.82
C GLU A 146 2.81 -12.98 11.86
N LEU A 147 1.69 -12.40 11.41
CA LEU A 147 0.57 -12.03 12.26
C LEU A 147 -0.40 -13.21 12.37
N GLU A 148 -0.52 -13.81 13.56
CA GLU A 148 -1.47 -14.87 13.82
C GLU A 148 -2.85 -14.31 14.23
N SER A 149 -2.86 -13.31 15.10
CA SER A 149 -4.08 -12.61 15.54
C SER A 149 -3.76 -11.23 16.09
N CYS A 150 -4.73 -10.32 16.08
CA CYS A 150 -4.59 -8.96 16.64
C CYS A 150 -5.87 -8.53 17.36
N PRO A 151 -6.18 -9.09 18.54
CA PRO A 151 -7.27 -8.60 19.34
C PRO A 151 -6.88 -7.28 20.02
N LYS A 152 -7.73 -6.26 19.90
CA LYS A 152 -7.55 -4.97 20.57
C LYS A 152 -6.15 -4.36 20.35
N ASN A 153 -5.40 -4.14 21.42
CA ASN A 153 -4.12 -3.42 21.44
C ASN A 153 -2.88 -4.34 21.34
N TRP A 154 -3.08 -5.62 21.19
CA TRP A 154 -2.02 -6.62 21.14
C TRP A 154 -2.12 -7.45 19.88
N CYS A 155 -0.97 -7.83 19.32
CA CYS A 155 -0.89 -8.77 18.22
C CYS A 155 -0.08 -9.98 18.62
N ARG A 156 -0.61 -11.16 18.36
CA ARG A 156 0.13 -12.41 18.44
C ARG A 156 0.92 -12.57 17.15
N VAL A 157 2.20 -12.74 17.30
CA VAL A 157 3.15 -12.83 16.19
C VAL A 157 4.02 -14.05 16.29
N ALA A 158 4.51 -14.51 15.14
CA ALA A 158 5.42 -15.63 15.06
C ALA A 158 6.59 -15.33 14.11
N THR A 159 7.73 -15.93 14.41
CA THR A 159 8.85 -16.20 13.50
C THR A 159 9.04 -17.71 13.44
N ASP A 160 10.03 -18.20 12.68
CA ASP A 160 10.34 -19.64 12.62
C ASP A 160 10.65 -20.24 13.99
N ASN A 161 11.18 -19.45 14.92
CA ASN A 161 11.71 -19.94 16.20
C ASN A 161 10.99 -19.39 17.44
N VAL A 162 10.21 -18.33 17.31
CA VAL A 162 9.62 -17.63 18.46
C VAL A 162 8.19 -17.22 18.17
N LYS A 163 7.31 -17.43 19.16
CA LYS A 163 5.96 -16.88 19.18
C LYS A 163 5.78 -16.02 20.42
N GLY A 164 5.06 -14.92 20.27
CA GLY A 164 4.82 -14.01 21.37
C GLY A 164 3.77 -12.96 21.06
N TRP A 165 3.54 -12.10 22.03
CA TRP A 165 2.62 -10.98 21.93
C TRP A 165 3.40 -9.67 21.86
N VAL A 166 3.03 -8.79 20.94
CA VAL A 166 3.62 -7.47 20.77
C VAL A 166 2.52 -6.41 20.81
N GLU A 167 2.82 -5.23 21.27
CA GLU A 167 1.88 -4.10 21.19
C GLU A 167 1.60 -3.77 19.73
N ARG A 168 0.32 -3.57 19.38
CA ARG A 168 -0.11 -3.20 18.03
C ARG A 168 0.60 -1.95 17.52
N SER A 169 0.83 -0.97 18.38
CA SER A 169 1.51 0.28 18.05
C SER A 169 2.98 0.13 17.62
N ALA A 170 3.60 -1.02 17.94
CA ALA A 170 5.00 -1.29 17.58
C ALA A 170 5.15 -1.88 16.17
N VAL A 171 4.05 -2.32 15.54
CA VAL A 171 4.09 -3.04 14.26
C VAL A 171 3.42 -2.26 13.13
N TRP A 172 3.96 -2.39 11.93
CA TRP A 172 3.32 -2.06 10.67
C TRP A 172 2.84 -3.34 9.99
N GLY A 173 1.59 -3.39 9.55
CA GLY A 173 1.01 -4.58 8.91
C GLY A 173 -0.43 -4.86 9.36
N VAL A 174 -1.00 -4.01 10.23
CA VAL A 174 -2.37 -4.13 10.73
C VAL A 174 -3.05 -2.76 10.72
N LEU A 175 -4.32 -2.69 10.29
CA LEU A 175 -5.10 -1.45 10.31
C LEU A 175 -5.54 -1.10 11.74
N ASP A 176 -5.74 0.19 11.99
CA ASP A 176 -6.35 0.64 13.23
C ASP A 176 -7.75 0.03 13.38
N GLY A 177 -8.03 -0.55 14.54
CA GLY A 177 -9.29 -1.21 14.82
C GLY A 177 -9.52 -2.55 14.11
N GLU A 178 -8.62 -3.00 13.23
CA GLU A 178 -8.72 -4.31 12.59
C GLU A 178 -8.59 -5.42 13.63
N SER A 179 -9.51 -6.36 13.63
CA SER A 179 -9.44 -7.58 14.44
C SER A 179 -9.12 -8.77 13.54
N LEU A 180 -7.92 -9.31 13.70
CA LEU A 180 -7.52 -10.58 13.10
C LEU A 180 -7.80 -11.70 14.11
N LYS A 181 -8.54 -12.70 13.64
CA LYS A 181 -8.88 -13.91 14.41
C LYS A 181 -7.99 -15.05 13.97
#